data_e44549a2ca1cf81848a1a7d14caa294d
#
_entry.id   e44549a2ca1cf81848a1a7d14caa294d
#
_cell.length_a   1.000
_cell.length_b   1.000
_cell.length_c   1.000
_cell.angle_alpha   90.00
_cell.angle_beta   90.00
_cell.angle_gamma   90.00
#
_symmetry.space_group_name_H-M   'P 1'
#
loop_
_entity.id
_entity.type
_entity.pdbx_description
1 polymer ?
#
loop_
_entity_poly.entity_id
_entity_poly.type
_entity_poly.pdbx_seq_one_letter_code
_entity_poly.pdbx_strand_id
1 'polypeptide(L)'
;MHIYGVRPRKDRRGFDLISDALPFGRLWYGDPDAITNAVGCAKFYSRSHDAAIRVYDQAGKVIETHEQTAWQFPRVLKRRAERIATRFLFPGR
;
A
#
# COMPACT_ATOMS: atom_id res chain seq x y z
N MET A 1 -3.52 -2.89 -15.08
CA MET A 1 -3.85 -3.03 -13.64
C MET A 1 -2.58 -3.14 -12.83
N HIS A 2 -2.51 -2.42 -11.73
CA HIS A 2 -1.39 -2.53 -10.80
C HIS A 2 -1.67 -3.61 -9.77
N ILE A 3 -0.72 -4.48 -9.54
CA ILE A 3 -0.85 -5.58 -8.55
C ILE A 3 0.12 -5.32 -7.41
N TYR A 4 -0.39 -5.38 -6.18
CA TYR A 4 0.39 -5.20 -4.98
C TYR A 4 0.27 -6.40 -4.06
N GLY A 5 1.36 -6.72 -3.36
CA GLY A 5 1.36 -7.72 -2.30
C GLY A 5 1.81 -7.08 -1.00
N VAL A 6 1.07 -7.33 0.08
CA VAL A 6 1.47 -6.95 1.43
C VAL A 6 1.83 -8.24 2.15
N ARG A 7 3.12 -8.44 2.41
CA ARG A 7 3.63 -9.70 2.97
C ARG A 7 4.36 -9.47 4.29
N PRO A 8 4.11 -10.31 5.29
CA PRO A 8 4.87 -10.22 6.53
C PRO A 8 6.33 -10.61 6.27
N ARG A 9 7.24 -9.92 6.94
CA ARG A 9 8.67 -10.23 6.85
C ARG A 9 8.98 -11.53 7.57
N LYS A 10 10.01 -12.22 7.12
CA LYS A 10 10.44 -13.48 7.74
C LYS A 10 10.85 -13.30 9.20
N ASP A 11 11.43 -12.16 9.54
CA ASP A 11 11.83 -11.83 10.89
C ASP A 11 10.67 -11.32 11.76
N ARG A 12 9.46 -11.25 11.22
CA ARG A 12 8.24 -10.79 11.90
C ARG A 12 8.30 -9.34 12.36
N ARG A 13 9.16 -8.53 11.74
CA ARG A 13 9.32 -7.10 12.07
C ARG A 13 8.58 -6.22 11.09
N GLY A 14 7.30 -6.48 10.90
CA GLY A 14 6.46 -5.68 10.03
C GLY A 14 6.16 -6.36 8.70
N PHE A 15 5.76 -5.55 7.73
CA PHE A 15 5.28 -6.01 6.44
C PHE A 15 6.00 -5.27 5.33
N ASP A 16 6.16 -5.94 4.19
CA ASP A 16 6.63 -5.31 2.95
C ASP A 16 5.44 -5.12 2.00
N LEU A 17 5.33 -3.92 1.45
CA LEU A 17 4.47 -3.64 0.31
C LEU A 17 5.32 -3.83 -0.94
N ILE A 18 4.95 -4.78 -1.80
CA ILE A 18 5.74 -5.18 -2.97
C ILE A 18 4.91 -4.99 -4.23
N SER A 19 5.48 -4.33 -5.24
CA SER A 19 4.81 -4.19 -6.54
C SER A 19 5.78 -3.68 -7.59
N ASP A 20 5.58 -4.11 -8.83
CA ASP A 20 6.28 -3.55 -9.99
C ASP A 20 5.84 -2.10 -10.26
N ALA A 21 4.67 -1.70 -9.74
CA ALA A 21 4.19 -0.33 -9.89
C ALA A 21 4.99 0.66 -9.04
N LEU A 22 5.69 0.19 -8.01
CA LEU A 22 6.53 1.04 -7.16
C LEU A 22 7.90 1.25 -7.81
N PRO A 23 8.41 2.50 -7.86
CA PRO A 23 9.71 2.78 -8.48
C PRO A 23 10.87 2.03 -7.83
N PHE A 24 10.76 1.71 -6.55
CA PHE A 24 11.78 1.01 -5.75
C PHE A 24 11.37 -0.44 -5.47
N GLY A 25 10.25 -0.93 -6.00
CA GLY A 25 9.78 -2.30 -5.91
C GLY A 25 9.19 -2.71 -4.56
N ARG A 26 9.60 -2.09 -3.46
CA ARG A 26 9.22 -2.52 -2.12
C ARG A 26 9.29 -1.37 -1.12
N LEU A 27 8.34 -1.38 -0.15
CA LEU A 27 8.33 -0.45 1.00
C LEU A 27 8.10 -1.26 2.27
N TRP A 28 8.82 -0.91 3.34
CA TRP A 28 8.66 -1.56 4.63
C TRP A 28 7.75 -0.75 5.55
N TYR A 29 6.90 -1.44 6.28
CA TYR A 29 6.01 -0.86 7.28
C TYR A 29 6.16 -1.65 8.58
N GLY A 30 6.62 -0.98 9.63
CA GLY A 30 6.91 -1.63 10.91
C GLY A 30 6.04 -1.21 12.08
N ASP A 31 5.06 -0.34 11.86
CA ASP A 31 4.20 0.14 12.94
C ASP A 31 3.00 -0.80 13.17
N PRO A 32 2.24 -0.60 14.26
CA PRO A 32 1.07 -1.46 14.53
C PRO A 32 0.02 -1.43 13.41
N ASP A 33 -0.06 -0.35 12.66
CA ASP A 33 -1.02 -0.19 11.57
C ASP A 33 -0.39 -0.49 10.20
N ALA A 34 0.64 -1.34 10.17
CA ALA A 34 1.43 -1.60 8.96
C ALA A 34 0.56 -2.02 7.77
N ILE A 35 -0.36 -2.95 7.97
CA ILE A 35 -1.23 -3.43 6.88
C ILE A 35 -2.09 -2.30 6.34
N THR A 36 -2.77 -1.56 7.22
CA THR A 36 -3.63 -0.44 6.85
C THR A 36 -2.85 0.63 6.09
N ASN A 37 -1.65 0.96 6.59
CA ASN A 37 -0.81 1.97 5.97
C ASN A 37 -0.28 1.51 4.61
N ALA A 38 0.11 0.25 4.49
CA ALA A 38 0.58 -0.31 3.22
C ALA A 38 -0.54 -0.31 2.17
N VAL A 39 -1.74 -0.75 2.54
CA VAL A 39 -2.89 -0.75 1.64
C VAL A 39 -3.23 0.67 1.21
N GLY A 40 -3.23 1.62 2.16
CA GLY A 40 -3.49 3.03 1.85
C GLY A 40 -2.48 3.62 0.88
N CYS A 41 -1.20 3.29 1.05
CA CYS A 41 -0.14 3.74 0.16
C CYS A 41 -0.34 3.17 -1.26
N ALA A 42 -0.65 1.87 -1.36
CA ALA A 42 -0.89 1.23 -2.65
C ALA A 42 -2.06 1.88 -3.39
N LYS A 43 -3.17 2.13 -2.67
CA LYS A 43 -4.34 2.78 -3.25
C LYS A 43 -4.02 4.17 -3.78
N PHE A 44 -3.25 4.95 -3.02
CA PHE A 44 -2.84 6.28 -3.46
C PHE A 44 -1.92 6.21 -4.67
N TYR A 45 -0.93 5.34 -4.63
CA TYR A 45 0.05 5.20 -5.71
C TYR A 45 -0.62 4.86 -7.03
N SER A 46 -1.67 4.04 -6.97
CA SER A 46 -2.40 3.61 -8.16
C SER A 46 -3.72 4.34 -8.34
N ARG A 47 -3.85 5.57 -7.81
CA ARG A 47 -5.11 6.32 -7.87
C ARG A 47 -5.62 6.57 -9.29
N SER A 48 -4.72 6.61 -10.26
CA SER A 48 -5.07 6.82 -11.68
C SER A 48 -5.23 5.52 -12.45
N HIS A 49 -5.15 4.38 -11.76
CA HIS A 49 -5.17 3.06 -12.38
C HIS A 49 -6.03 2.10 -11.57
N ASP A 50 -6.53 1.08 -12.23
CA ASP A 50 -7.13 -0.04 -11.52
C ASP A 50 -6.04 -0.78 -10.76
N ALA A 51 -6.34 -1.24 -9.57
CA ALA A 51 -5.36 -1.91 -8.72
C ALA A 51 -5.99 -3.04 -7.91
N ALA A 52 -5.20 -4.07 -7.66
CA ALA A 52 -5.54 -5.15 -6.75
C ALA A 52 -4.42 -5.27 -5.71
N ILE A 53 -4.80 -5.26 -4.43
CA ILE A 53 -3.87 -5.33 -3.31
C ILE A 53 -4.23 -6.58 -2.50
N ARG A 54 -3.29 -7.51 -2.39
CA ARG A 54 -3.49 -8.75 -1.63
C ARG A 54 -2.62 -8.74 -0.40
N VAL A 55 -3.23 -9.01 0.75
CA VAL A 55 -2.51 -9.13 2.02
C VAL A 55 -2.35 -10.62 2.32
N TYR A 56 -1.12 -11.01 2.65
CA TYR A 56 -0.77 -12.41 2.92
C TYR A 56 -0.42 -12.62 4.39
N ASP A 57 -0.66 -13.83 4.88
CA ASP A 57 -0.22 -14.23 6.21
C ASP A 57 1.19 -14.88 6.14
N GLN A 58 1.70 -15.35 7.27
CA GLN A 58 3.03 -15.97 7.34
C GLN A 58 3.14 -17.24 6.49
N ALA A 59 2.02 -17.93 6.26
CA ALA A 59 2.01 -19.12 5.44
C ALA A 59 1.92 -18.82 3.94
N GLY A 60 1.81 -17.55 3.57
CA GLY A 60 1.64 -17.14 2.18
C GLY A 60 0.21 -17.20 1.67
N LYS A 61 -0.75 -17.32 2.58
CA LYS A 61 -2.16 -17.38 2.23
C LYS A 61 -2.75 -15.98 2.18
N VAL A 62 -3.60 -15.71 1.19
CA VAL A 62 -4.28 -14.43 1.07
C VAL A 62 -5.34 -14.31 2.15
N ILE A 63 -5.25 -13.28 3.00
CA ILE A 63 -6.20 -13.03 4.08
C ILE A 63 -7.08 -11.82 3.82
N GLU A 64 -6.67 -10.91 2.94
CA GLU A 64 -7.47 -9.76 2.52
C GLU A 64 -7.18 -9.46 1.06
N THR A 65 -8.20 -8.98 0.35
CA THR A 65 -8.06 -8.49 -1.01
C THR A 65 -8.77 -7.15 -1.12
N HIS A 66 -8.08 -6.15 -1.63
CA HIS A 66 -8.64 -4.82 -1.89
C HIS A 66 -8.51 -4.54 -3.38
N GLU A 67 -9.63 -4.21 -4.01
CA GLU A 67 -9.64 -3.84 -5.42
C GLU A 67 -10.18 -2.43 -5.56
N GLN A 68 -9.64 -1.69 -6.51
CA GLN A 68 -10.15 -0.37 -6.82
C GLN A 68 -10.04 -0.08 -8.31
N THR A 69 -10.96 0.76 -8.77
CA THR A 69 -10.87 1.38 -10.09
C THR A 69 -10.15 2.72 -9.95
N ALA A 70 -9.70 3.28 -11.06
CA ALA A 70 -9.05 4.59 -11.06
C ALA A 70 -9.91 5.62 -10.33
N TRP A 71 -9.26 6.41 -9.47
CA TRP A 71 -9.95 7.42 -8.67
C TRP A 71 -10.20 8.69 -9.47
N GLN A 72 -11.35 9.32 -9.18
CA GLN A 72 -11.62 10.66 -9.67
C GLN A 72 -12.05 11.51 -8.48
N PHE A 73 -11.08 12.17 -7.88
CA PHE A 73 -11.33 12.99 -6.70
C PHE A 73 -11.61 14.44 -7.04
N PRO A 74 -12.45 15.12 -6.25
CA PRO A 74 -12.39 16.57 -6.15
C PRO A 74 -10.98 16.97 -5.70
N ARG A 75 -10.54 18.16 -6.14
CA ARG A 75 -9.18 18.64 -5.86
C ARG A 75 -8.81 18.61 -4.38
N VAL A 76 -9.75 18.96 -3.51
CA VAL A 76 -9.52 18.99 -2.06
C VAL A 76 -9.19 17.60 -1.52
N LEU A 77 -9.95 16.58 -1.94
CA LEU A 77 -9.70 15.21 -1.50
C LEU A 77 -8.38 14.68 -2.05
N LYS A 78 -8.02 15.07 -3.26
CA LYS A 78 -6.74 14.69 -3.84
C LYS A 78 -5.57 15.21 -3.00
N ARG A 79 -5.62 16.47 -2.58
CA ARG A 79 -4.58 17.03 -1.71
C ARG A 79 -4.47 16.28 -0.39
N ARG A 80 -5.61 15.93 0.20
CA ARG A 80 -5.62 15.17 1.45
C ARG A 80 -4.97 13.79 1.26
N ALA A 81 -5.29 13.12 0.17
CA ALA A 81 -4.70 11.83 -0.14
C ALA A 81 -3.18 11.94 -0.35
N GLU A 82 -2.71 12.98 -1.02
CA GLU A 82 -1.28 13.23 -1.21
C GLU A 82 -0.55 13.41 0.11
N ARG A 83 -1.14 14.15 1.06
CA ARG A 83 -0.56 14.31 2.39
C ARG A 83 -0.44 12.99 3.12
N ILE A 84 -1.47 12.16 3.05
CA ILE A 84 -1.47 10.85 3.70
C ILE A 84 -0.38 9.97 3.08
N ALA A 85 -0.29 9.90 1.77
CA ALA A 85 0.71 9.10 1.09
C ALA A 85 2.13 9.57 1.41
N THR A 86 2.38 10.88 1.39
CA THR A 86 3.68 11.44 1.75
C THR A 86 4.07 11.06 3.17
N ARG A 87 3.12 11.14 4.09
CA ARG A 87 3.35 10.78 5.48
C ARG A 87 3.74 9.32 5.64
N PHE A 88 3.14 8.41 4.87
CA PHE A 88 3.43 6.99 4.95
C PHE A 88 4.71 6.62 4.22
N LEU A 89 4.99 7.26 3.09
CA LEU A 89 6.19 6.98 2.30
C LEU A 89 7.47 7.44 2.98
N PHE A 90 7.39 8.45 3.86
CA PHE A 90 8.53 9.02 4.55
C PHE A 90 8.29 9.02 6.06
N PRO A 91 8.13 7.85 6.67
CA PRO A 91 7.91 7.78 8.11
C PRO A 91 9.14 8.32 8.86
N GLY A 92 8.92 9.03 9.96
CA GLY A 92 9.99 9.55 10.79
C GLY A 92 10.56 10.88 10.33
N ARG A 93 9.95 11.49 9.37
CA ARG A 93 10.35 12.82 8.90
C ARG A 93 9.46 13.92 9.44
#